data_7938b1c3bb2ab5ea3c20984a22dd501f
#
_entry.id   7938b1c3bb2ab5ea3c20984a22dd501f
#
_cell.length_a   1.000
_cell.length_b   1.000
_cell.length_c   1.000
_cell.angle_alpha   90.00
_cell.angle_beta   90.00
_cell.angle_gamma   90.00
#
_symmetry.space_group_name_H-M   'P 1'
#
loop_
_entity.id
_entity.type
_entity.pdbx_description
1 polymer ?
#
loop_
_entity_poly.entity_id
_entity_poly.type
_entity_poly.pdbx_seq_one_letter_code
_entity_poly.pdbx_strand_id
1 'polypeptide(L)'
;MKILYFVFFLSFFLPSQIMAQEASDWLKKEIDIILDAYKNENMSKETRFLMIEDTINYNFAGTGIAKFVAGDSWKTADKDTKKEYIKFFKRHLALNIASMMQGYSNEEYALINSQYDSKNKINLIDMEIYNNTGSLIVTWRVKKSKERYYVIDLLVADISIVVTKRSEFNSMLKNVNYSLKELNIILKKQNETSYQKLIN
;
A
#
# COMPACT_ATOMS: atom_id res chain seq x y z
N MET A 1 -36.43 50.14 -18.66
CA MET A 1 -36.46 48.66 -18.71
C MET A 1 -35.03 48.18 -18.48
N LYS A 2 -34.67 47.78 -17.23
CA LYS A 2 -33.32 47.34 -16.87
C LYS A 2 -33.27 45.85 -17.04
N ILE A 3 -32.49 45.35 -17.99
CA ILE A 3 -32.25 43.90 -18.20
C ILE A 3 -31.22 43.46 -17.20
N LEU A 4 -31.65 42.63 -16.24
CA LEU A 4 -30.81 42.00 -15.20
C LEU A 4 -30.15 40.76 -15.84
N TYR A 5 -28.86 40.82 -16.17
CA TYR A 5 -28.09 39.63 -16.58
C TYR A 5 -27.81 38.75 -15.35
N PHE A 6 -28.54 37.65 -15.29
CA PHE A 6 -28.26 36.60 -14.32
C PHE A 6 -27.10 35.73 -14.84
N VAL A 7 -25.88 36.03 -14.40
CA VAL A 7 -24.72 35.20 -14.71
C VAL A 7 -24.79 33.92 -13.88
N PHE A 8 -25.23 32.83 -14.52
CA PHE A 8 -25.25 31.50 -13.95
C PHE A 8 -23.79 30.99 -13.92
N PHE A 9 -23.14 31.12 -12.77
CA PHE A 9 -21.80 30.55 -12.56
C PHE A 9 -21.96 29.04 -12.41
N LEU A 10 -21.92 28.34 -13.56
CA LEU A 10 -21.84 26.87 -13.59
C LEU A 10 -20.43 26.49 -13.11
N SER A 11 -20.28 26.16 -11.80
CA SER A 11 -19.07 25.57 -11.29
C SER A 11 -18.90 24.18 -11.92
N PHE A 12 -18.12 24.12 -12.98
CA PHE A 12 -17.62 22.87 -13.52
C PHE A 12 -16.72 22.22 -12.45
N PHE A 13 -17.30 21.39 -11.58
CA PHE A 13 -16.52 20.44 -10.81
C PHE A 13 -15.82 19.52 -11.81
N LEU A 14 -14.51 19.69 -11.98
CA LEU A 14 -13.73 18.87 -12.89
C LEU A 14 -13.83 17.41 -12.44
N PRO A 15 -14.14 16.47 -13.34
CA PRO A 15 -14.28 15.04 -12.99
C PRO A 15 -13.05 14.47 -12.26
N SER A 16 -11.87 15.06 -12.47
CA SER A 16 -10.63 14.72 -11.77
C SER A 16 -10.66 15.00 -10.25
N GLN A 17 -11.34 16.06 -9.80
CA GLN A 17 -11.48 16.36 -8.36
C GLN A 17 -12.40 15.36 -7.65
N ILE A 18 -13.47 14.94 -8.32
CA ILE A 18 -14.40 13.94 -7.80
C ILE A 18 -13.65 12.59 -7.63
N MET A 19 -12.87 12.17 -8.65
CA MET A 19 -12.10 10.93 -8.58
C MET A 19 -11.03 10.95 -7.48
N ALA A 20 -10.38 12.09 -7.26
CA ALA A 20 -9.40 12.26 -6.20
C ALA A 20 -10.07 12.17 -4.82
N GLN A 21 -11.24 12.81 -4.64
CA GLN A 21 -11.99 12.77 -3.38
C GLN A 21 -12.48 11.37 -3.07
N GLU A 22 -13.10 10.66 -4.02
CA GLU A 22 -13.57 9.28 -3.81
C GLU A 22 -12.44 8.34 -3.40
N ALA A 23 -11.24 8.48 -4.02
CA ALA A 23 -10.08 7.67 -3.69
C ALA A 23 -9.56 7.99 -2.27
N SER A 24 -9.57 9.27 -1.88
CA SER A 24 -9.19 9.74 -0.56
C SER A 24 -10.13 9.22 0.53
N ASP A 25 -11.45 9.30 0.31
CA ASP A 25 -12.46 8.81 1.24
C ASP A 25 -12.35 7.28 1.43
N TRP A 26 -12.14 6.55 0.34
CA TRP A 26 -11.87 5.12 0.40
C TRP A 26 -10.61 4.82 1.22
N LEU A 27 -9.49 5.49 0.92
CA LEU A 27 -8.22 5.26 1.62
C LEU A 27 -8.34 5.58 3.11
N LYS A 28 -8.99 6.69 3.45
CA LYS A 28 -9.24 7.08 4.86
C LYS A 28 -9.94 5.97 5.61
N LYS A 29 -11.01 5.42 5.04
CA LYS A 29 -11.76 4.31 5.66
C LYS A 29 -10.88 3.09 5.91
N GLU A 30 -10.03 2.71 4.94
CA GLU A 30 -9.15 1.54 5.10
C GLU A 30 -8.06 1.78 6.16
N ILE A 31 -7.53 3.01 6.26
CA ILE A 31 -6.56 3.38 7.30
C ILE A 31 -7.23 3.35 8.68
N ASP A 32 -8.40 3.97 8.82
CA ASP A 32 -9.13 4.02 10.10
C ASP A 32 -9.38 2.62 10.66
N ILE A 33 -9.79 1.65 9.84
CA ILE A 33 -10.00 0.26 10.24
C ILE A 33 -8.74 -0.35 10.88
N ILE A 34 -7.58 -0.11 10.29
CA ILE A 34 -6.31 -0.65 10.82
C ILE A 34 -5.91 0.09 12.11
N LEU A 35 -6.00 1.41 12.13
CA LEU A 35 -5.63 2.19 13.31
C LEU A 35 -6.53 1.89 14.52
N ASP A 36 -7.83 1.73 14.30
CA ASP A 36 -8.77 1.35 15.35
C ASP A 36 -8.45 -0.04 15.94
N ALA A 37 -8.01 -0.98 15.10
CA ALA A 37 -7.53 -2.27 15.57
C ALA A 37 -6.28 -2.16 16.46
N TYR A 38 -5.38 -1.23 16.14
CA TYR A 38 -4.16 -0.99 16.94
C TYR A 38 -4.43 -0.22 18.22
N LYS A 39 -5.44 0.65 18.26
CA LYS A 39 -5.91 1.35 19.47
C LYS A 39 -6.65 0.43 20.45
N ASN A 40 -7.20 -0.68 19.95
CA ASN A 40 -7.93 -1.63 20.80
C ASN A 40 -6.95 -2.53 21.56
N GLU A 41 -6.68 -2.21 22.82
CA GLU A 41 -5.76 -2.96 23.69
C GLU A 41 -6.15 -4.42 23.90
N ASN A 42 -7.44 -4.76 23.78
CA ASN A 42 -7.94 -6.13 23.93
C ASN A 42 -7.72 -7.01 22.69
N MET A 43 -7.27 -6.41 21.56
CA MET A 43 -7.02 -7.16 20.34
C MET A 43 -5.64 -7.82 20.36
N SER A 44 -5.58 -9.13 20.11
CA SER A 44 -4.31 -9.87 20.08
C SER A 44 -3.41 -9.40 18.93
N LYS A 45 -2.09 -9.54 19.08
CA LYS A 45 -1.10 -9.26 18.02
C LYS A 45 -1.39 -10.08 16.76
N GLU A 46 -1.81 -11.33 16.91
CA GLU A 46 -2.19 -12.20 15.80
C GLU A 46 -3.41 -11.64 15.04
N THR A 47 -4.46 -11.21 15.73
CA THR A 47 -5.65 -10.63 15.09
C THR A 47 -5.30 -9.36 14.34
N ARG A 48 -4.49 -8.47 14.92
CA ARG A 48 -4.00 -7.25 14.24
C ARG A 48 -3.20 -7.59 12.98
N PHE A 49 -2.33 -8.61 13.06
CA PHE A 49 -1.59 -9.07 11.89
C PHE A 49 -2.51 -9.60 10.78
N LEU A 50 -3.51 -10.42 11.12
CA LEU A 50 -4.46 -10.96 10.15
C LEU A 50 -5.24 -9.84 9.43
N MET A 51 -5.62 -8.77 10.14
CA MET A 51 -6.26 -7.60 9.53
C MET A 51 -5.35 -6.90 8.52
N ILE A 52 -4.06 -6.74 8.83
CA ILE A 52 -3.08 -6.19 7.89
C ILE A 52 -2.90 -7.13 6.69
N GLU A 53 -2.78 -8.45 6.93
CA GLU A 53 -2.62 -9.43 5.85
C GLU A 53 -3.83 -9.43 4.90
N ASP A 54 -5.05 -9.31 5.43
CA ASP A 54 -6.26 -9.16 4.64
C ASP A 54 -6.26 -7.85 3.86
N THR A 55 -5.89 -6.73 4.48
CA THR A 55 -5.76 -5.44 3.80
C THR A 55 -4.78 -5.51 2.63
N ILE A 56 -3.61 -6.13 2.80
CA ILE A 56 -2.64 -6.36 1.71
C ILE A 56 -3.23 -7.25 0.62
N ASN A 57 -3.98 -8.27 0.99
CA ASN A 57 -4.58 -9.20 0.03
C ASN A 57 -5.67 -8.57 -0.82
N TYR A 58 -6.50 -7.70 -0.23
CA TYR A 58 -7.68 -7.14 -0.87
C TYR A 58 -7.48 -5.73 -1.44
N ASN A 59 -6.71 -4.88 -0.75
CA ASN A 59 -6.61 -3.46 -1.06
C ASN A 59 -5.31 -3.06 -1.77
N PHE A 60 -4.35 -3.99 -1.89
CA PHE A 60 -3.14 -3.74 -2.68
C PHE A 60 -3.20 -4.48 -4.02
N ALA A 61 -2.59 -3.89 -5.04
CA ALA A 61 -2.37 -4.56 -6.33
C ALA A 61 -1.24 -5.62 -6.23
N GLY A 62 -1.33 -6.47 -5.19
CA GLY A 62 -0.25 -7.32 -4.72
C GLY A 62 0.36 -8.23 -5.80
N THR A 63 -0.45 -8.78 -6.71
CA THR A 63 0.06 -9.57 -7.85
C THR A 63 0.88 -8.72 -8.82
N GLY A 64 0.42 -7.49 -9.12
CA GLY A 64 1.14 -6.56 -9.99
C GLY A 64 2.46 -6.10 -9.37
N ILE A 65 2.42 -5.77 -8.08
CA ILE A 65 3.60 -5.37 -7.30
C ILE A 65 4.61 -6.53 -7.23
N ALA A 66 4.17 -7.75 -6.89
CA ALA A 66 5.00 -8.94 -6.85
C ALA A 66 5.72 -9.20 -8.19
N LYS A 67 4.97 -9.14 -9.30
CA LYS A 67 5.51 -9.27 -10.65
C LYS A 67 6.57 -8.21 -10.95
N PHE A 68 6.31 -6.95 -10.61
CA PHE A 68 7.26 -5.85 -10.81
C PHE A 68 8.54 -6.06 -9.99
N VAL A 69 8.41 -6.48 -8.74
CA VAL A 69 9.53 -6.71 -7.81
C VAL A 69 10.39 -7.89 -8.24
N ALA A 70 9.80 -8.99 -8.73
CA ALA A 70 10.55 -10.15 -9.25
C ALA A 70 11.34 -9.85 -10.53
N GLY A 71 10.98 -8.80 -11.26
CA GLY A 71 11.70 -8.39 -12.47
C GLY A 71 11.77 -9.50 -13.54
N ASP A 72 12.96 -9.73 -14.08
CA ASP A 72 13.15 -10.72 -15.15
C ASP A 72 13.00 -12.16 -14.68
N SER A 73 13.27 -12.46 -13.40
CA SER A 73 13.05 -13.80 -12.83
C SER A 73 11.59 -14.24 -12.91
N TRP A 74 10.65 -13.28 -12.97
CA TRP A 74 9.23 -13.58 -13.22
C TRP A 74 9.01 -14.22 -14.58
N LYS A 75 9.73 -13.80 -15.62
CA LYS A 75 9.49 -14.27 -17.00
C LYS A 75 9.83 -15.75 -17.16
N THR A 76 10.89 -16.20 -16.50
CA THR A 76 11.47 -17.56 -16.66
C THR A 76 10.83 -18.60 -15.71
N ALA A 77 10.16 -18.17 -14.64
CA ALA A 77 9.53 -19.08 -13.69
C ALA A 77 8.28 -19.73 -14.25
N ASP A 78 7.99 -20.98 -13.82
CA ASP A 78 6.75 -21.69 -14.10
C ASP A 78 5.54 -21.11 -13.36
N LYS A 79 4.35 -21.62 -13.66
CA LYS A 79 3.08 -21.10 -13.11
C LYS A 79 2.96 -21.31 -11.60
N ASP A 80 3.40 -22.46 -11.10
CA ASP A 80 3.26 -22.81 -9.67
C ASP A 80 4.25 -22.01 -8.84
N THR A 81 5.50 -21.90 -9.29
CA THR A 81 6.52 -21.02 -8.69
C THR A 81 6.02 -19.57 -8.61
N LYS A 82 5.39 -19.04 -9.67
CA LYS A 82 4.79 -17.70 -9.67
C LYS A 82 3.68 -17.54 -8.64
N LYS A 83 2.81 -18.55 -8.52
CA LYS A 83 1.69 -18.54 -7.57
C LYS A 83 2.20 -18.55 -6.11
N GLU A 84 3.18 -19.39 -5.83
CA GLU A 84 3.83 -19.42 -4.50
C GLU A 84 4.53 -18.09 -4.18
N TYR A 85 5.27 -17.55 -5.15
CA TYR A 85 5.96 -16.27 -4.98
C TYR A 85 4.98 -15.14 -4.62
N ILE A 86 3.85 -15.01 -5.34
CA ILE A 86 2.83 -14.01 -5.03
C ILE A 86 2.34 -14.17 -3.58
N LYS A 87 2.07 -15.40 -3.15
CA LYS A 87 1.61 -15.70 -1.78
C LYS A 87 2.66 -15.26 -0.75
N PHE A 88 3.91 -15.68 -0.91
CA PHE A 88 4.97 -15.36 0.04
C PHE A 88 5.34 -13.89 0.03
N PHE A 89 5.33 -13.25 -1.13
CA PHE A 89 5.58 -11.82 -1.27
C PHE A 89 4.53 -10.97 -0.55
N LYS A 90 3.24 -11.28 -0.74
CA LYS A 90 2.16 -10.57 -0.05
C LYS A 90 2.26 -10.72 1.47
N ARG A 91 2.53 -11.94 1.95
CA ARG A 91 2.75 -12.18 3.38
C ARG A 91 3.98 -11.43 3.91
N HIS A 92 5.06 -11.38 3.12
CA HIS A 92 6.25 -10.59 3.44
C HIS A 92 5.93 -9.10 3.59
N LEU A 93 5.14 -8.52 2.68
CA LEU A 93 4.69 -7.13 2.81
C LEU A 93 3.85 -6.93 4.08
N ALA A 94 2.89 -7.82 4.34
CA ALA A 94 2.04 -7.74 5.53
C ALA A 94 2.86 -7.78 6.84
N LEU A 95 3.84 -8.68 6.92
CA LEU A 95 4.75 -8.78 8.07
C LEU A 95 5.61 -7.54 8.26
N ASN A 96 6.12 -6.94 7.17
CA ASN A 96 6.88 -5.69 7.25
C ASN A 96 6.01 -4.55 7.80
N ILE A 97 4.79 -4.37 7.27
CA ILE A 97 3.86 -3.34 7.74
C ILE A 97 3.47 -3.59 9.20
N ALA A 98 3.12 -4.83 9.56
CA ALA A 98 2.77 -5.18 10.93
C ALA A 98 3.92 -4.92 11.91
N SER A 99 5.17 -5.19 11.50
CA SER A 99 6.36 -4.88 12.30
C SER A 99 6.56 -3.38 12.50
N MET A 100 6.31 -2.57 11.47
CA MET A 100 6.36 -1.10 11.59
C MET A 100 5.27 -0.60 12.53
N MET A 101 4.07 -1.17 12.46
CA MET A 101 2.94 -0.81 13.32
C MET A 101 3.13 -1.21 14.80
N GLN A 102 4.09 -2.07 15.15
CA GLN A 102 4.42 -2.33 16.57
C GLN A 102 4.97 -1.09 17.28
N GLY A 103 5.56 -0.15 16.55
CA GLY A 103 6.02 1.14 17.10
C GLY A 103 4.93 2.22 17.13
N TYR A 104 3.71 1.91 16.70
CA TYR A 104 2.61 2.87 16.71
C TYR A 104 2.22 3.23 18.16
N SER A 105 2.28 4.50 18.48
CA SER A 105 2.06 5.07 19.82
C SER A 105 0.97 6.15 19.83
N ASN A 106 -0.10 5.92 19.09
CA ASN A 106 -1.22 6.86 18.91
C ASN A 106 -0.85 8.15 18.16
N GLU A 107 0.08 8.08 17.21
CA GLU A 107 0.27 9.17 16.26
C GLU A 107 -1.05 9.52 15.58
N GLU A 108 -1.23 10.81 15.34
CA GLU A 108 -2.35 11.31 14.56
C GLU A 108 -1.99 11.33 13.08
N TYR A 109 -2.99 11.31 12.20
CA TYR A 109 -2.78 11.50 10.78
C TYR A 109 -3.85 12.39 10.16
N ALA A 110 -3.49 13.04 9.06
CA ALA A 110 -4.40 13.79 8.22
C ALA A 110 -4.12 13.50 6.74
N LEU A 111 -5.16 13.36 5.93
CA LEU A 111 -5.03 13.40 4.48
C LEU A 111 -5.02 14.87 4.07
N ILE A 112 -3.84 15.37 3.68
CA ILE A 112 -3.59 16.82 3.48
C ILE A 112 -3.73 17.25 2.03
N ASN A 113 -3.64 16.32 1.08
CA ASN A 113 -3.76 16.60 -0.33
C ASN A 113 -4.27 15.36 -1.08
N SER A 114 -5.02 15.58 -2.17
CA SER A 114 -5.46 14.51 -3.06
C SER A 114 -5.55 15.03 -4.49
N GLN A 115 -4.84 14.37 -5.40
CA GLN A 115 -4.74 14.75 -6.81
C GLN A 115 -4.88 13.55 -7.73
N TYR A 116 -5.68 13.68 -8.79
CA TYR A 116 -5.77 12.68 -9.85
C TYR A 116 -4.80 13.02 -11.01
N ASP A 117 -3.85 12.12 -11.22
CA ASP A 117 -2.96 12.14 -12.38
C ASP A 117 -3.66 11.45 -13.56
N SER A 118 -4.21 12.26 -14.47
CA SER A 118 -4.96 11.78 -15.63
C SER A 118 -4.09 11.04 -16.64
N LYS A 119 -2.79 11.35 -16.73
CA LYS A 119 -1.83 10.70 -17.63
C LYS A 119 -1.59 9.24 -17.23
N ASN A 120 -1.36 9.00 -15.95
CA ASN A 120 -1.08 7.67 -15.41
C ASN A 120 -2.33 6.97 -14.88
N LYS A 121 -3.45 7.67 -14.78
CA LYS A 121 -4.75 7.21 -14.24
C LYS A 121 -4.59 6.68 -12.81
N ILE A 122 -3.95 7.47 -11.96
CA ILE A 122 -3.72 7.19 -10.55
C ILE A 122 -4.10 8.38 -9.69
N ASN A 123 -4.50 8.12 -8.45
CA ASN A 123 -4.67 9.15 -7.44
C ASN A 123 -3.40 9.19 -6.58
N LEU A 124 -2.89 10.39 -6.34
CA LEU A 124 -1.83 10.69 -5.39
C LEU A 124 -2.50 11.30 -4.16
N ILE A 125 -2.32 10.67 -3.01
CA ILE A 125 -2.95 11.12 -1.76
C ILE A 125 -1.85 11.27 -0.71
N ASP A 126 -1.62 12.51 -0.29
CA ASP A 126 -0.62 12.81 0.72
C ASP A 126 -1.23 12.70 2.11
N MET A 127 -0.62 11.88 2.94
CA MET A 127 -0.95 11.68 4.34
C MET A 127 0.20 12.19 5.20
N GLU A 128 -0.10 13.08 6.10
CA GLU A 128 0.80 13.47 7.16
C GLU A 128 0.52 12.63 8.40
N ILE A 129 1.55 11.96 8.92
CA ILE A 129 1.52 11.28 10.22
C ILE A 129 2.32 12.17 11.17
N TYR A 130 1.75 12.55 12.30
CA TYR A 130 2.38 13.52 13.18
C TYR A 130 2.15 13.20 14.66
N ASN A 131 3.08 13.69 15.47
CA ASN A 131 2.98 13.71 16.92
C ASN A 131 3.70 14.96 17.46
N ASN A 132 3.87 15.06 18.78
CA ASN A 132 4.52 16.19 19.43
C ASN A 132 6.01 16.38 19.08
N THR A 133 6.66 15.39 18.44
CA THR A 133 8.10 15.39 18.14
C THR A 133 8.42 15.61 16.67
N GLY A 134 7.45 15.49 15.77
CA GLY A 134 7.63 15.69 14.34
C GLY A 134 6.51 15.14 13.47
N SER A 135 6.70 15.27 12.16
CA SER A 135 5.78 14.70 11.17
C SER A 135 6.50 13.97 10.05
N LEU A 136 5.78 13.08 9.39
CA LEU A 136 6.23 12.30 8.25
C LEU A 136 5.17 12.33 7.15
N ILE A 137 5.57 12.65 5.93
CA ILE A 137 4.69 12.60 4.77
C ILE A 137 4.79 11.22 4.09
N VAL A 138 3.63 10.63 3.86
CA VAL A 138 3.47 9.39 3.10
C VAL A 138 2.53 9.67 1.92
N THR A 139 3.01 9.53 0.70
CA THR A 139 2.18 9.66 -0.51
C THR A 139 1.69 8.28 -0.95
N TRP A 140 0.39 8.09 -0.93
CA TRP A 140 -0.27 6.88 -1.42
C TRP A 140 -0.54 7.00 -2.92
N ARG A 141 -0.12 5.99 -3.68
CA ARG A 141 -0.49 5.83 -5.08
C ARG A 141 -1.64 4.85 -5.20
N VAL A 142 -2.81 5.35 -5.55
CA VAL A 142 -4.06 4.58 -5.60
C VAL A 142 -4.60 4.54 -7.02
N LYS A 143 -4.96 3.35 -7.49
CA LYS A 143 -5.54 3.14 -8.82
C LYS A 143 -6.94 2.56 -8.71
N LYS A 144 -7.88 3.11 -9.50
CA LYS A 144 -9.20 2.51 -9.71
C LYS A 144 -9.13 1.49 -10.84
N SER A 145 -9.61 0.29 -10.62
CA SER A 145 -9.79 -0.74 -11.65
C SER A 145 -11.18 -1.33 -11.51
N LYS A 146 -11.98 -1.21 -12.56
CA LYS A 146 -13.43 -1.45 -12.50
C LYS A 146 -14.03 -0.55 -11.41
N GLU A 147 -14.79 -1.12 -10.46
CA GLU A 147 -15.43 -0.39 -9.35
C GLU A 147 -14.61 -0.40 -8.04
N ARG A 148 -13.32 -0.81 -8.08
CA ARG A 148 -12.49 -0.96 -6.87
C ARG A 148 -11.22 -0.13 -6.94
N TYR A 149 -10.83 0.39 -5.77
CA TYR A 149 -9.53 1.03 -5.57
C TYR A 149 -8.48 0.02 -5.09
N TYR A 150 -7.23 0.27 -5.46
CA TYR A 150 -6.07 -0.52 -5.05
C TYR A 150 -4.88 0.40 -4.81
N VAL A 151 -4.17 0.17 -3.73
CA VAL A 151 -2.85 0.73 -3.51
C VAL A 151 -1.85 0.04 -4.45
N ILE A 152 -1.12 0.82 -5.22
CA ILE A 152 -0.09 0.32 -6.13
C ILE A 152 1.33 0.67 -5.68
N ASP A 153 1.48 1.67 -4.82
CA ASP A 153 2.75 2.08 -4.23
C ASP A 153 2.53 3.00 -3.03
N LEU A 154 3.57 3.16 -2.22
CA LEU A 154 3.69 4.12 -1.13
C LEU A 154 5.04 4.83 -1.29
N LEU A 155 5.04 6.15 -1.15
CA LEU A 155 6.27 6.93 -1.04
C LEU A 155 6.40 7.43 0.40
N VAL A 156 7.51 7.14 1.03
CA VAL A 156 7.86 7.65 2.36
C VAL A 156 9.01 8.64 2.17
N ALA A 157 8.81 9.90 2.51
CA ALA A 157 9.76 10.96 2.21
C ALA A 157 10.21 10.91 0.73
N ASP A 158 9.26 10.83 -0.20
CA ASP A 158 9.45 10.74 -1.65
C ASP A 158 10.15 9.47 -2.18
N ILE A 159 10.45 8.50 -1.32
CA ILE A 159 11.08 7.24 -1.71
C ILE A 159 10.01 6.16 -1.90
N SER A 160 9.89 5.63 -3.13
CA SER A 160 8.95 4.55 -3.45
C SER A 160 9.33 3.24 -2.74
N ILE A 161 8.41 2.72 -1.94
CA ILE A 161 8.60 1.44 -1.25
C ILE A 161 8.65 0.28 -2.24
N VAL A 162 7.84 0.32 -3.30
CA VAL A 162 7.84 -0.75 -4.32
C VAL A 162 9.15 -0.78 -5.10
N VAL A 163 9.74 0.37 -5.42
CA VAL A 163 11.07 0.45 -6.08
C VAL A 163 12.17 -0.03 -5.13
N THR A 164 12.11 0.36 -3.85
CA THR A 164 13.06 -0.13 -2.83
C THR A 164 12.98 -1.64 -2.70
N LYS A 165 11.77 -2.22 -2.61
CA LYS A 165 11.57 -3.66 -2.57
C LYS A 165 12.10 -4.35 -3.83
N ARG A 166 11.96 -3.75 -5.00
CA ARG A 166 12.57 -4.30 -6.23
C ARG A 166 14.10 -4.40 -6.12
N SER A 167 14.78 -3.39 -5.57
CA SER A 167 16.22 -3.41 -5.35
C SER A 167 16.65 -4.48 -4.34
N GLU A 168 15.94 -4.58 -3.20
CA GLU A 168 16.17 -5.61 -2.18
C GLU A 168 16.03 -7.02 -2.76
N PHE A 169 14.91 -7.27 -3.44
CA PHE A 169 14.62 -8.59 -4.02
C PHE A 169 15.56 -8.94 -5.18
N ASN A 170 16.01 -7.96 -5.97
CA ASN A 170 17.02 -8.18 -6.98
C ASN A 170 18.34 -8.65 -6.36
N SER A 171 18.74 -8.08 -5.23
CA SER A 171 19.91 -8.52 -4.48
C SER A 171 19.74 -9.95 -3.93
N MET A 172 18.56 -10.28 -3.39
CA MET A 172 18.25 -11.64 -2.94
C MET A 172 18.26 -12.64 -4.12
N LEU A 173 17.65 -12.27 -5.25
CA LEU A 173 17.62 -13.08 -6.47
C LEU A 173 19.02 -13.34 -7.03
N LYS A 174 19.90 -12.34 -7.00
CA LYS A 174 21.30 -12.51 -7.40
C LYS A 174 22.00 -13.60 -6.59
N ASN A 175 21.76 -13.68 -5.29
CA ASN A 175 22.36 -14.68 -4.41
C ASN A 175 21.85 -16.12 -4.67
N VAL A 176 20.74 -16.27 -5.37
CA VAL A 176 20.16 -17.57 -5.76
C VAL A 176 20.12 -17.75 -7.28
N ASN A 177 21.08 -17.16 -8.00
CA ASN A 177 21.21 -17.26 -9.45
C ASN A 177 19.90 -16.89 -10.20
N TYR A 178 19.17 -15.90 -9.70
CA TYR A 178 17.89 -15.42 -10.23
C TYR A 178 16.78 -16.48 -10.28
N SER A 179 16.90 -17.55 -9.49
CA SER A 179 15.87 -18.57 -9.33
C SER A 179 14.74 -18.08 -8.42
N LEU A 180 13.56 -17.86 -9.00
CA LEU A 180 12.37 -17.47 -8.22
C LEU A 180 11.92 -18.60 -7.28
N LYS A 181 12.16 -19.86 -7.65
CA LYS A 181 11.88 -21.03 -6.82
C LYS A 181 12.73 -21.05 -5.54
N GLU A 182 14.05 -20.79 -5.67
CA GLU A 182 14.92 -20.70 -4.51
C GLU A 182 14.61 -19.50 -3.64
N LEU A 183 14.23 -18.36 -4.24
CA LEU A 183 13.74 -17.20 -3.49
C LEU A 183 12.50 -17.53 -2.68
N ASN A 184 11.57 -18.33 -3.21
CA ASN A 184 10.37 -18.77 -2.46
C ASN A 184 10.73 -19.53 -1.17
N ILE A 185 11.77 -20.36 -1.21
CA ILE A 185 12.24 -21.09 -0.02
C ILE A 185 12.74 -20.11 1.05
N ILE A 186 13.53 -19.12 0.62
CA ILE A 186 14.03 -18.07 1.52
C ILE A 186 12.87 -17.26 2.12
N LEU A 187 11.95 -16.78 1.28
CA LEU A 187 10.81 -15.97 1.71
C LEU A 187 9.91 -16.74 2.69
N LYS A 188 9.66 -18.02 2.41
CA LYS A 188 8.88 -18.88 3.33
C LYS A 188 9.49 -18.91 4.72
N LYS A 189 10.81 -19.16 4.81
CA LYS A 189 11.54 -19.21 6.08
C LYS A 189 11.55 -17.86 6.79
N GLN A 190 11.84 -16.78 6.05
CA GLN A 190 11.83 -15.42 6.61
C GLN A 190 10.46 -15.02 7.13
N ASN A 191 9.40 -15.31 6.38
CA ASN A 191 8.03 -15.02 6.79
C ASN A 191 7.65 -15.76 8.08
N GLU A 192 8.02 -17.04 8.18
CA GLU A 192 7.76 -17.81 9.40
C GLU A 192 8.49 -17.21 10.60
N THR A 193 9.78 -16.93 10.46
CA THR A 193 10.59 -16.30 11.52
C THR A 193 10.03 -14.95 11.93
N SER A 194 9.65 -14.10 10.95
CA SER A 194 9.09 -12.77 11.21
C SER A 194 7.73 -12.86 11.90
N TYR A 195 6.89 -13.81 11.49
CA TYR A 195 5.60 -14.04 12.12
C TYR A 195 5.73 -14.45 13.59
N GLN A 196 6.59 -15.43 13.89
CA GLN A 196 6.84 -15.86 15.27
C GLN A 196 7.36 -14.71 16.15
N LYS A 197 8.25 -13.87 15.60
CA LYS A 197 8.75 -12.69 16.30
C LYS A 197 7.66 -11.62 16.54
N LEU A 198 6.71 -11.52 15.63
CA LEU A 198 5.63 -10.54 15.71
C LEU A 198 4.62 -10.88 16.80
N ILE A 199 4.25 -12.16 16.92
CA ILE A 199 3.18 -12.59 17.83
C ILE A 199 3.67 -12.92 19.25
N ASN A 200 4.95 -13.24 19.43
CA ASN A 200 5.59 -13.46 20.75
C ASN A 200 6.09 -12.13 21.32
#